data_896c197d7a0d381ca808739fffbae2c5
#
_entry.id   896c197d7a0d381ca808739fffbae2c5
#
_cell.length_a   1.000
_cell.length_b   1.000
_cell.length_c   1.000
_cell.angle_alpha   90.00
_cell.angle_beta   90.00
_cell.angle_gamma   90.00
#
_symmetry.space_group_name_H-M   'P 1'
#
loop_
_entity.id
_entity.type
_entity.pdbx_description
1 polymer ?
#
loop_
_entity_poly.entity_id
_entity_poly.type
_entity_poly.pdbx_seq_one_letter_code
_entity_poly.pdbx_strand_id
1 'polypeptide(L)'
;MRYDIRLPVKLKAPCNNKLICDFQANFVKNLQRHGLKPQYLLVREQSREKHQHYHGVLFLDGHETQCIAKHIATGERLLDSAFDLPPKENGYGLIDDCTKSRNGEKQINGVMLRRDDPDYETKKADCFRRASYLAKINTKGNTPEGQRELFSSRIPKK
;
A
#
# COMPACT_ATOMS: atom_id res chain seq x y z
N MET A 1 -0.29 -8.50 1.38
CA MET A 1 -0.30 -8.00 -0.01
C MET A 1 0.48 -6.71 -0.11
N ARG A 2 1.09 -6.42 -1.27
CA ARG A 2 1.70 -5.14 -1.63
C ARG A 2 0.75 -4.31 -2.47
N TYR A 3 0.82 -3.00 -2.36
CA TYR A 3 0.13 -2.04 -3.24
C TYR A 3 1.00 -0.79 -3.41
N ASP A 4 0.89 -0.15 -4.56
CA ASP A 4 1.60 1.09 -4.86
C ASP A 4 0.58 2.19 -5.17
N ILE A 5 0.77 3.39 -4.61
CA ILE A 5 -0.08 4.56 -4.88
C ILE A 5 0.71 5.54 -5.72
N ARG A 6 0.16 5.90 -6.86
CA ARG A 6 0.74 6.87 -7.79
C ARG A 6 -0.22 8.02 -8.00
N LEU A 7 0.22 9.21 -7.63
CA LEU A 7 -0.59 10.40 -7.84
C LEU A 7 -0.51 10.86 -9.31
N PRO A 8 -1.62 11.34 -9.90
CA PRO A 8 -1.62 11.85 -11.26
C PRO A 8 -0.66 13.03 -11.42
N VAL A 9 0.06 13.08 -12.53
CA VAL A 9 1.03 14.16 -12.84
C VAL A 9 0.36 15.54 -12.82
N LYS A 10 -0.90 15.63 -13.24
CA LYS A 10 -1.67 16.87 -13.27
C LYS A 10 -2.26 17.27 -11.91
N LEU A 11 -2.21 16.39 -10.92
CA LEU A 11 -2.72 16.68 -9.59
C LEU A 11 -1.69 17.55 -8.87
N LYS A 12 -2.06 18.76 -8.50
CA LYS A 12 -1.30 19.60 -7.58
C LYS A 12 -1.43 19.03 -6.16
N ALA A 13 -0.83 17.85 -5.94
CA ALA A 13 -0.84 17.26 -4.62
C ALA A 13 -0.04 18.13 -3.65
N PRO A 14 -0.56 18.39 -2.44
CA PRO A 14 0.20 19.11 -1.43
C PRO A 14 1.49 18.36 -1.10
N CYS A 15 2.56 19.09 -0.85
CA CYS A 15 3.86 18.50 -0.51
C CYS A 15 3.85 17.72 0.81
N ASN A 16 2.84 17.93 1.64
CA ASN A 16 2.69 17.24 2.93
C ASN A 16 1.99 15.87 2.78
N ASN A 17 1.98 15.11 3.87
CA ASN A 17 1.38 13.78 3.89
C ASN A 17 -0.10 13.77 4.30
N LYS A 18 -0.77 14.92 4.45
CA LYS A 18 -2.11 14.97 5.04
C LYS A 18 -3.10 14.07 4.32
N LEU A 19 -3.25 14.23 3.01
CA LEU A 19 -4.21 13.46 2.21
C LEU A 19 -3.94 11.94 2.27
N ILE A 20 -2.69 11.53 2.19
CA ILE A 20 -2.34 10.12 2.28
C ILE A 20 -2.56 9.55 3.68
N CYS A 21 -2.34 10.35 4.73
CA CYS A 21 -2.65 9.95 6.10
C CYS A 21 -4.16 9.79 6.31
N ASP A 22 -4.95 10.72 5.81
CA ASP A 22 -6.41 10.67 5.88
C ASP A 22 -6.97 9.45 5.10
N PHE A 23 -6.45 9.22 3.89
CA PHE A 23 -6.75 8.01 3.12
C PHE A 23 -6.41 6.74 3.90
N GLN A 24 -5.18 6.62 4.39
CA GLN A 24 -4.70 5.42 5.08
C GLN A 24 -5.52 5.15 6.35
N ALA A 25 -5.86 6.18 7.12
CA ALA A 25 -6.70 6.05 8.30
C ALA A 25 -8.11 5.54 7.94
N ASN A 26 -8.72 6.09 6.89
CA ASN A 26 -10.03 5.67 6.41
C ASN A 26 -10.01 4.26 5.84
N PHE A 27 -8.96 3.89 5.12
CA PHE A 27 -8.79 2.55 4.58
C PHE A 27 -8.66 1.51 5.70
N VAL A 28 -7.79 1.74 6.69
CA VAL A 28 -7.65 0.87 7.87
C VAL A 28 -8.97 0.76 8.62
N LYS A 29 -9.66 1.87 8.88
CA LYS A 29 -10.96 1.89 9.56
C LYS A 29 -12.02 1.10 8.80
N ASN A 30 -12.03 1.20 7.47
CA ASN A 30 -12.95 0.42 6.64
C ASN A 30 -12.68 -1.08 6.78
N LEU A 31 -11.42 -1.52 6.68
CA LEU A 31 -11.03 -2.91 6.85
C LEU A 31 -11.40 -3.45 8.25
N GLN A 32 -11.19 -2.65 9.30
CA GLN A 32 -11.58 -3.00 10.67
C GLN A 32 -13.09 -3.21 10.82
N ARG A 33 -13.91 -2.36 10.20
CA ARG A 33 -15.37 -2.50 10.20
C ARG A 33 -15.87 -3.79 9.55
N HIS A 34 -15.06 -4.39 8.67
CA HIS A 34 -15.32 -5.69 8.05
C HIS A 34 -14.70 -6.86 8.83
N GLY A 35 -14.34 -6.67 10.09
CA GLY A 35 -13.76 -7.71 10.94
C GLY A 35 -12.29 -8.01 10.71
N LEU A 36 -11.67 -7.37 9.73
CA LEU A 36 -10.25 -7.56 9.43
C LEU A 36 -9.38 -6.83 10.46
N LYS A 37 -8.25 -7.42 10.80
CA LYS A 37 -7.26 -6.86 11.75
C LYS A 37 -6.05 -6.34 10.97
N PRO A 38 -6.19 -5.24 10.20
CA PRO A 38 -5.16 -4.78 9.31
C PRO A 38 -3.91 -4.31 10.06
N GLN A 39 -2.76 -4.79 9.61
CA GLN A 39 -1.45 -4.24 9.93
C GLN A 39 -0.84 -3.73 8.63
N TYR A 40 -0.14 -2.62 8.65
CA TYR A 40 0.41 -2.04 7.43
C TYR A 40 1.78 -1.41 7.64
N LEU A 41 2.50 -1.33 6.55
CA LEU A 41 3.66 -0.50 6.35
C LEU A 41 3.42 0.31 5.09
N LEU A 42 3.61 1.63 5.14
CA LEU A 42 3.48 2.52 3.99
C LEU A 42 4.73 3.40 3.93
N VAL A 43 5.34 3.47 2.77
CA VAL A 43 6.60 4.20 2.57
C VAL A 43 6.39 5.24 1.47
N ARG A 44 6.73 6.49 1.76
CA ARG A 44 6.81 7.56 0.78
C ARG A 44 8.12 7.48 0.02
N GLU A 45 8.03 7.63 -1.29
CA GLU A 45 9.17 7.83 -2.17
C GLU A 45 8.98 9.08 -3.02
N GLN A 46 10.04 9.84 -3.16
CA GLN A 46 10.05 11.02 -4.00
C GLN A 46 11.46 11.24 -4.57
N SER A 47 11.58 11.25 -5.88
CA SER A 47 12.80 11.74 -6.53
C SER A 47 12.70 13.24 -6.79
N ARG A 48 13.84 13.89 -7.09
CA ARG A 48 13.88 15.34 -7.37
C ARG A 48 12.97 15.76 -8.53
N GLU A 49 12.76 14.86 -9.50
CA GLU A 49 12.04 15.15 -10.74
C GLU A 49 10.65 14.51 -10.79
N LYS A 50 10.27 13.69 -9.80
CA LYS A 50 9.01 12.94 -9.82
C LYS A 50 8.12 13.35 -8.68
N HIS A 51 6.80 13.24 -8.94
CA HIS A 51 5.81 13.36 -7.89
C HIS A 51 6.02 12.30 -6.81
N GLN A 52 5.57 12.62 -5.60
CA GLN A 52 5.52 11.67 -4.50
C GLN A 52 4.67 10.46 -4.88
N HIS A 53 5.14 9.29 -4.54
CA HIS A 53 4.40 8.04 -4.63
C HIS A 53 4.63 7.21 -3.38
N TYR A 54 3.77 6.24 -3.15
CA TYR A 54 3.78 5.48 -1.93
C TYR A 54 3.75 3.99 -2.23
N HIS A 55 4.52 3.24 -1.46
CA HIS A 55 4.55 1.79 -1.52
C HIS A 55 4.02 1.23 -0.20
N GLY A 56 3.00 0.39 -0.28
CA GLY A 56 2.36 -0.18 0.87
C GLY A 56 2.49 -1.69 0.95
N VAL A 57 2.58 -2.21 2.18
CA VAL A 57 2.33 -3.61 2.49
C VAL A 57 1.18 -3.67 3.49
N LEU A 58 0.21 -4.51 3.19
CA LEU A 58 -0.94 -4.76 4.04
C LEU A 58 -0.96 -6.23 4.47
N PHE A 59 -1.06 -6.45 5.77
CA PHE A 59 -1.24 -7.75 6.40
C PHE A 59 -2.67 -7.84 6.90
N LEU A 60 -3.37 -8.89 6.51
CA LEU A 60 -4.76 -9.16 6.89
C LEU A 60 -4.87 -10.56 7.47
N ASP A 61 -5.91 -10.79 8.26
CA ASP A 61 -6.24 -12.13 8.70
C ASP A 61 -6.72 -12.97 7.50
N GLY A 62 -5.94 -13.99 7.15
CA GLY A 62 -6.23 -14.84 6.00
C GLY A 62 -7.41 -15.79 6.21
N HIS A 63 -7.90 -15.97 7.43
CA HIS A 63 -9.15 -16.68 7.70
C HIS A 63 -10.37 -15.82 7.32
N GLU A 64 -10.25 -14.50 7.49
CA GLU A 64 -11.35 -13.57 7.22
C GLU A 64 -11.39 -13.12 5.75
N THR A 65 -10.25 -13.17 5.05
CA THR A 65 -10.21 -12.73 3.65
C THR A 65 -9.12 -13.41 2.84
N GLN A 66 -9.46 -13.77 1.61
CA GLN A 66 -8.50 -14.27 0.60
C GLN A 66 -8.58 -13.48 -0.71
N CYS A 67 -9.49 -12.52 -0.81
CA CYS A 67 -9.69 -11.71 -2.02
C CYS A 67 -9.06 -10.32 -1.87
N ILE A 68 -7.86 -10.15 -2.41
CA ILE A 68 -7.16 -8.85 -2.39
C ILE A 68 -7.80 -7.81 -3.31
N ALA A 69 -8.36 -8.22 -4.43
CA ALA A 69 -8.96 -7.31 -5.42
C ALA A 69 -10.10 -6.46 -4.82
N LYS A 70 -10.93 -7.06 -3.96
CA LYS A 70 -11.99 -6.35 -3.25
C LYS A 70 -11.44 -5.21 -2.38
N HIS A 71 -10.32 -5.44 -1.70
CA HIS A 71 -9.71 -4.45 -0.82
C HIS A 71 -9.01 -3.35 -1.62
N ILE A 72 -8.40 -3.69 -2.74
CA ILE A 72 -7.84 -2.70 -3.68
C ILE A 72 -8.96 -1.81 -4.22
N ALA A 73 -10.06 -2.37 -4.71
CA ALA A 73 -11.20 -1.59 -5.21
C ALA A 73 -11.80 -0.66 -4.13
N THR A 74 -11.82 -1.11 -2.88
CA THR A 74 -12.24 -0.24 -1.76
C THR A 74 -11.22 0.88 -1.51
N GLY A 75 -9.93 0.56 -1.54
CA GLY A 75 -8.85 1.54 -1.42
C GLY A 75 -8.93 2.60 -2.51
N GLU A 76 -9.16 2.21 -3.77
CA GLU A 76 -9.35 3.13 -4.90
C GLU A 76 -10.43 4.16 -4.63
N ARG A 77 -11.64 3.71 -4.27
CA ARG A 77 -12.76 4.62 -3.99
C ARG A 77 -12.46 5.60 -2.86
N LEU A 78 -11.78 5.13 -1.82
CA LEU A 78 -11.41 5.97 -0.68
C LEU A 78 -10.32 6.98 -1.07
N LEU A 79 -9.40 6.58 -1.95
CA LEU A 79 -8.34 7.46 -2.43
C LEU A 79 -8.90 8.52 -3.38
N ASP A 80 -9.75 8.14 -4.33
CA ASP A 80 -10.44 9.08 -5.23
C ASP A 80 -11.22 10.12 -4.41
N SER A 81 -11.96 9.68 -3.40
CA SER A 81 -12.68 10.58 -2.50
C SER A 81 -11.75 11.52 -1.72
N ALA A 82 -10.59 11.02 -1.24
CA ALA A 82 -9.63 11.84 -0.50
C ALA A 82 -8.98 12.92 -1.37
N PHE A 83 -8.87 12.68 -2.67
CA PHE A 83 -8.29 13.60 -3.64
C PHE A 83 -9.32 14.37 -4.46
N ASP A 84 -10.62 14.24 -4.14
CA ASP A 84 -11.73 14.86 -4.86
C ASP A 84 -11.66 14.59 -6.38
N LEU A 85 -11.37 13.33 -6.71
CA LEU A 85 -11.28 12.90 -8.10
C LEU A 85 -12.60 12.27 -8.55
N PRO A 86 -13.00 12.50 -9.82
CA PRO A 86 -14.17 11.85 -10.38
C PRO A 86 -13.96 10.34 -10.45
N PRO A 87 -15.01 9.52 -10.28
CA PRO A 87 -14.95 8.08 -10.48
C PRO A 87 -14.40 7.78 -11.89
N LYS A 88 -13.46 6.86 -11.98
CA LYS A 88 -12.84 6.52 -13.27
C LYS A 88 -13.69 5.54 -14.04
N GLU A 89 -14.03 5.88 -15.27
CA GLU A 89 -14.78 5.03 -16.19
C GLU A 89 -14.02 3.77 -16.62
N ASN A 90 -12.68 3.75 -16.55
CA ASN A 90 -11.84 2.72 -17.16
C ASN A 90 -10.96 1.91 -16.18
N GLY A 91 -11.23 1.93 -14.89
CA GLY A 91 -10.58 1.02 -13.93
C GLY A 91 -9.07 1.22 -13.70
N TYR A 92 -8.45 2.23 -14.29
CA TYR A 92 -7.05 2.57 -14.01
C TYR A 92 -7.00 3.43 -12.75
N GLY A 93 -6.89 2.75 -11.61
CA GLY A 93 -6.82 3.37 -10.31
C GLY A 93 -5.51 4.08 -10.04
N LEU A 94 -5.51 4.84 -8.98
CA LEU A 94 -4.29 5.39 -8.38
C LEU A 94 -3.53 4.32 -7.59
N ILE A 95 -4.18 3.19 -7.31
CA ILE A 95 -3.58 2.05 -6.60
C ILE A 95 -3.25 0.94 -7.59
N ASP A 96 -1.98 0.61 -7.68
CA ASP A 96 -1.49 -0.57 -8.39
C ASP A 96 -1.46 -1.76 -7.42
N ASP A 97 -2.12 -2.85 -7.76
CA ASP A 97 -2.17 -4.08 -6.96
C ASP A 97 -0.89 -4.92 -7.05
N CYS A 98 0.10 -4.44 -7.78
CA CYS A 98 1.41 -5.08 -7.96
C CYS A 98 1.34 -6.53 -8.45
N THR A 99 0.29 -6.90 -9.19
CA THR A 99 0.15 -8.24 -9.79
C THR A 99 0.86 -8.37 -11.14
N LYS A 100 1.35 -7.25 -11.67
CA LYS A 100 2.13 -7.19 -12.89
C LYS A 100 3.43 -6.42 -12.68
N SER A 101 4.49 -6.87 -13.32
CA SER A 101 5.75 -6.12 -13.40
C SER A 101 5.62 -4.96 -14.39
N ARG A 102 6.64 -4.10 -14.43
CA ARG A 102 6.74 -3.02 -15.42
C ARG A 102 6.72 -3.54 -16.88
N ASN A 103 7.18 -4.77 -17.10
CA ASN A 103 7.22 -5.43 -18.39
C ASN A 103 5.93 -6.24 -18.67
N GLY A 104 4.90 -6.13 -17.81
CA GLY A 104 3.64 -6.85 -17.97
C GLY A 104 3.66 -8.30 -17.46
N GLU A 105 4.77 -8.80 -16.95
CA GLU A 105 4.88 -10.15 -16.41
C GLU A 105 4.06 -10.29 -15.13
N LYS A 106 3.35 -11.42 -15.02
CA LYS A 106 2.55 -11.74 -13.84
C LYS A 106 3.43 -11.88 -12.61
N GLN A 107 3.04 -11.22 -11.53
CA GLN A 107 3.67 -11.32 -10.22
C GLN A 107 2.70 -11.85 -9.17
N ILE A 108 3.22 -12.66 -8.26
CA ILE A 108 2.43 -13.15 -7.12
C ILE A 108 2.27 -12.00 -6.13
N ASN A 109 1.01 -11.69 -5.80
CA ASN A 109 0.65 -10.81 -4.71
C ASN A 109 -0.47 -11.44 -3.89
N GLY A 110 -0.60 -11.05 -2.60
CA GLY A 110 -1.56 -11.70 -1.71
C GLY A 110 -1.12 -13.10 -1.27
N VAL A 111 0.11 -13.23 -0.79
CA VAL A 111 0.64 -14.50 -0.30
C VAL A 111 -0.03 -14.87 1.02
N MET A 112 -0.61 -16.08 1.08
CA MET A 112 -1.12 -16.68 2.31
C MET A 112 0.02 -17.32 3.09
N LEU A 113 0.19 -16.92 4.35
CA LEU A 113 1.15 -17.50 5.26
C LEU A 113 0.42 -18.37 6.28
N ARG A 114 0.56 -19.68 6.18
CA ARG A 114 0.02 -20.66 7.12
C ARG A 114 1.16 -21.35 7.84
N ARG A 115 1.11 -21.45 9.17
CA ARG A 115 2.20 -22.03 9.96
C ARG A 115 2.41 -23.52 9.76
N ASP A 116 1.35 -24.21 9.33
CA ASP A 116 1.34 -25.63 8.98
C ASP A 116 1.74 -25.93 7.52
N ASP A 117 1.98 -24.88 6.72
CA ASP A 117 2.45 -25.02 5.34
C ASP A 117 3.93 -25.46 5.33
N PRO A 118 4.29 -26.54 4.62
CA PRO A 118 5.70 -26.96 4.49
C PRO A 118 6.63 -25.85 3.99
N ASP A 119 6.11 -24.94 3.17
CA ASP A 119 6.86 -23.82 2.60
C ASP A 119 6.76 -22.52 3.42
N TYR A 120 6.22 -22.59 4.64
CA TYR A 120 5.96 -21.40 5.47
C TYR A 120 7.18 -20.48 5.62
N GLU A 121 8.34 -21.02 6.01
CA GLU A 121 9.53 -20.20 6.23
C GLU A 121 10.05 -19.58 4.93
N THR A 122 9.99 -20.29 3.81
CA THR A 122 10.36 -19.78 2.49
C THR A 122 9.43 -18.65 2.07
N LYS A 123 8.11 -18.85 2.15
CA LYS A 123 7.11 -17.82 1.84
C LYS A 123 7.24 -16.60 2.74
N LYS A 124 7.47 -16.80 4.03
CA LYS A 124 7.68 -15.73 5.00
C LYS A 124 8.94 -14.93 4.67
N ALA A 125 10.06 -15.60 4.37
CA ALA A 125 11.31 -14.95 3.99
C ALA A 125 11.14 -14.12 2.69
N ASP A 126 10.44 -14.64 1.69
CA ASP A 126 10.15 -13.91 0.47
C ASP A 126 9.26 -12.69 0.72
N CYS A 127 8.23 -12.81 1.55
CA CYS A 127 7.40 -11.68 1.94
C CYS A 127 8.21 -10.60 2.66
N PHE A 128 9.10 -11.01 3.58
CA PHE A 128 9.98 -10.10 4.30
C PHE A 128 10.96 -9.40 3.34
N ARG A 129 11.59 -10.14 2.43
CA ARG A 129 12.51 -9.60 1.43
C ARG A 129 11.79 -8.57 0.53
N ARG A 130 10.57 -8.86 0.09
CA ARG A 130 9.76 -7.93 -0.72
C ARG A 130 9.34 -6.68 0.06
N ALA A 131 9.04 -6.82 1.35
CA ALA A 131 8.70 -5.68 2.21
C ALA A 131 9.93 -4.83 2.52
N SER A 132 11.08 -5.45 2.82
CA SER A 132 12.33 -4.74 3.12
C SER A 132 12.87 -3.94 1.93
N TYR A 133 12.53 -4.36 0.70
CA TYR A 133 12.84 -3.58 -0.50
C TYR A 133 12.25 -2.16 -0.46
N LEU A 134 11.16 -1.94 0.26
CA LEU A 134 10.55 -0.62 0.43
C LEU A 134 11.42 0.32 1.30
N ALA A 135 12.37 -0.22 2.05
CA ALA A 135 13.30 0.56 2.85
C ALA A 135 14.52 1.10 2.07
N LYS A 136 14.52 1.02 0.73
CA LYS A 136 15.63 1.52 -0.10
C LYS A 136 15.92 2.98 0.18
N ILE A 137 17.20 3.27 0.40
CA ILE A 137 17.70 4.60 0.72
C ILE A 137 17.71 5.52 -0.53
N ASN A 138 17.89 4.97 -1.73
CA ASN A 138 18.12 5.75 -2.96
C ASN A 138 16.97 6.69 -3.37
N THR A 139 15.77 6.49 -2.84
CA THR A 139 14.59 7.31 -3.13
C THR A 139 14.10 8.08 -1.91
N LYS A 140 14.91 8.08 -0.84
CA LYS A 140 14.68 8.80 0.41
C LYS A 140 15.43 10.13 0.41
N GLY A 141 15.04 11.04 1.34
CA GLY A 141 15.76 12.30 1.55
C GLY A 141 15.30 13.46 0.66
N ASN A 142 14.30 13.26 -0.21
CA ASN A 142 13.66 14.37 -0.95
C ASN A 142 12.28 14.75 -0.35
N THR A 143 11.96 14.20 0.81
CA THR A 143 10.74 14.54 1.53
C THR A 143 10.91 15.89 2.21
N PRO A 144 9.93 16.79 2.15
CA PRO A 144 10.01 18.06 2.83
C PRO A 144 10.28 17.91 4.33
N GLU A 145 10.99 18.89 4.90
CA GLU A 145 11.31 18.91 6.32
C GLU A 145 10.05 18.74 7.19
N GLY A 146 10.15 17.96 8.26
CA GLY A 146 9.04 17.65 9.15
C GLY A 146 8.05 16.62 8.62
N GLN A 147 8.20 16.13 7.40
CA GLN A 147 7.34 15.09 6.84
C GLN A 147 7.94 13.69 7.03
N ARG A 148 7.10 12.73 7.40
CA ARG A 148 7.51 11.32 7.55
C ARG A 148 7.62 10.63 6.21
N GLU A 149 8.59 9.73 6.08
CA GLU A 149 8.73 8.82 4.93
C GLU A 149 8.17 7.43 5.22
N LEU A 150 8.06 7.07 6.50
CA LEU A 150 7.60 5.77 6.94
C LEU A 150 6.38 5.89 7.84
N PHE A 151 5.36 5.11 7.54
CA PHE A 151 4.14 4.97 8.31
C PHE A 151 3.89 3.49 8.59
N SER A 152 3.46 3.16 9.80
CA SER A 152 3.11 1.79 10.15
C SER A 152 1.96 1.77 11.15
N SER A 153 1.23 0.66 11.16
CA SER A 153 0.35 0.36 12.27
C SER A 153 1.15 0.15 13.56
N ARG A 154 0.53 0.43 14.69
CA ARG A 154 1.12 0.08 16.00
C ARG A 154 1.09 -1.43 16.15
N ILE A 155 2.19 -2.00 16.64
CA ILE A 155 2.22 -3.41 17.05
C ILE A 155 1.33 -3.54 18.30
N PRO A 156 0.34 -4.46 18.30
CA PRO A 156 -0.43 -4.70 19.49
C PRO A 156 0.49 -5.08 20.67
N LYS A 157 0.29 -4.45 21.81
CA LYS A 157 0.97 -4.91 23.03
C LYS A 157 0.44 -6.31 23.34
N LYS A 158 1.34 -7.24 23.62
CA LYS A 158 0.99 -8.56 24.15
C LYS A 158 0.34 -8.42 25.53
#